data_eb66a6f67e3a2d0db35f0cb7cfac17d5
#
_entry.id   eb66a6f67e3a2d0db35f0cb7cfac17d5
#
_cell.length_a   1.000
_cell.length_b   1.000
_cell.length_c   1.000
_cell.angle_alpha   90.00
_cell.angle_beta   90.00
_cell.angle_gamma   90.00
#
_symmetry.space_group_name_H-M   'P 1'
#
loop_
_entity.id
_entity.type
_entity.pdbx_description
1 polymer ?
#
loop_
_entity_poly.entity_id
_entity_poly.type
_entity_poly.pdbx_seq_one_letter_code
_entity_poly.pdbx_strand_id
1 'polypeptide(L)'
;MKPFERLQKHNTKGNLWIYILFLLKNQKLHAWKIQSLIEKTFGFKPGLITGYRVLYRLEAEGFVKSKNEQRRRMYTITQKGKKQLELAKQFYKEILKQLK
;
A
#
# COMPACT_ATOMS: atom_id res chain seq x y z
N MET A 1 -12.35 21.86 3.61
CA MET A 1 -11.47 20.85 4.22
C MET A 1 -10.28 21.54 4.86
N LYS A 2 -10.02 21.24 6.10
CA LYS A 2 -8.87 21.81 6.81
C LYS A 2 -7.56 21.22 6.26
N PRO A 3 -6.45 21.96 6.35
CA PRO A 3 -5.17 21.44 5.81
C PRO A 3 -4.76 20.08 6.35
N PHE A 4 -4.93 19.83 7.64
CA PHE A 4 -4.57 18.55 8.23
C PHE A 4 -5.45 17.40 7.70
N GLU A 5 -6.73 17.66 7.49
CA GLU A 5 -7.63 16.66 6.91
C GLU A 5 -7.19 16.28 5.49
N ARG A 6 -6.72 17.27 4.72
CA ARG A 6 -6.20 17.04 3.38
C ARG A 6 -4.94 16.19 3.44
N LEU A 7 -4.04 16.49 4.38
CA LEU A 7 -2.83 15.71 4.59
C LEU A 7 -3.16 14.25 4.89
N GLN A 8 -4.11 14.03 5.82
CA GLN A 8 -4.53 12.68 6.16
C GLN A 8 -5.09 11.93 4.94
N LYS A 9 -5.95 12.59 4.18
CA LYS A 9 -6.56 11.99 2.99
C LYS A 9 -5.51 11.58 1.96
N HIS A 10 -4.56 12.46 1.66
CA HIS A 10 -3.53 12.20 0.66
C HIS A 10 -2.53 11.14 1.13
N ASN A 11 -2.32 11.03 2.42
CA ASN A 11 -1.36 10.06 2.98
C ASN A 11 -2.02 8.75 3.47
N THR A 12 -3.31 8.57 3.24
CA THR A 12 -4.02 7.31 3.46
C THR A 12 -4.55 6.81 2.12
N LYS A 13 -5.80 7.18 1.79
CA LYS A 13 -6.44 6.72 0.55
C LYS A 13 -5.74 7.23 -0.72
N GLY A 14 -5.13 8.41 -0.65
CA GLY A 14 -4.40 8.99 -1.78
C GLY A 14 -3.08 8.31 -2.10
N ASN A 15 -2.51 7.55 -1.15
CA ASN A 15 -1.26 6.83 -1.33
C ASN A 15 -1.37 5.39 -0.85
N LEU A 16 -2.43 4.73 -1.26
CA LEU A 16 -2.77 3.38 -0.81
C LEU A 16 -1.66 2.35 -1.10
N TRP A 17 -0.88 2.57 -2.16
CA TRP A 17 0.18 1.66 -2.56
C TRP A 17 1.24 1.43 -1.46
N ILE A 18 1.51 2.45 -0.63
CA ILE A 18 2.49 2.34 0.46
C ILE A 18 2.03 1.29 1.48
N TYR A 19 0.75 1.34 1.84
CA TYR A 19 0.17 0.42 2.83
C TYR A 19 0.11 -1.00 2.28
N ILE A 20 -0.21 -1.16 1.02
CA ILE A 20 -0.24 -2.45 0.36
C ILE A 20 1.16 -3.07 0.35
N LEU A 21 2.16 -2.33 -0.09
CA LEU A 21 3.53 -2.83 -0.15
C LEU A 21 4.07 -3.17 1.24
N PHE A 22 3.74 -2.34 2.23
CA PHE A 22 4.14 -2.61 3.61
C PHE A 22 3.58 -3.95 4.11
N LEU A 23 2.30 -4.19 3.87
CA LEU A 23 1.67 -5.44 4.31
C LEU A 23 2.24 -6.66 3.60
N LEU A 24 2.65 -6.50 2.34
CA LEU A 24 3.22 -7.59 1.56
C LEU A 24 4.72 -7.80 1.83
N LYS A 25 5.33 -6.99 2.66
CA LYS A 25 6.76 -7.04 2.91
C LYS A 25 7.24 -8.41 3.40
N ASN A 26 6.47 -9.04 4.28
CA ASN A 26 6.88 -10.30 4.91
C ASN A 26 5.90 -11.45 4.72
N GLN A 27 4.88 -11.26 3.91
CA GLN A 27 3.85 -12.29 3.71
C GLN A 27 3.13 -12.10 2.39
N LYS A 28 2.62 -13.20 1.85
CA LYS A 28 1.74 -13.14 0.70
C LYS A 28 0.29 -13.01 1.19
N LEU A 29 -0.52 -12.23 0.49
CA LEU A 29 -1.89 -11.95 0.87
C LEU A 29 -2.76 -11.87 -0.38
N HIS A 30 -4.05 -12.24 -0.23
CA HIS A 30 -5.05 -11.94 -1.26
C HIS A 30 -5.65 -10.55 -1.00
N ALA A 31 -6.30 -9.98 -2.01
CA ALA A 31 -6.77 -8.59 -1.98
C ALA A 31 -7.70 -8.28 -0.80
N TRP A 32 -8.62 -9.18 -0.52
CA TRP A 32 -9.58 -8.98 0.57
C TRP A 32 -8.90 -8.90 1.93
N LYS A 33 -7.89 -9.75 2.15
CA LYS A 33 -7.13 -9.74 3.40
C LYS A 33 -6.30 -8.47 3.53
N ILE A 34 -5.74 -7.98 2.42
CA ILE A 34 -5.01 -6.71 2.41
C ILE A 34 -5.91 -5.59 2.92
N GLN A 35 -7.13 -5.47 2.40
CA GLN A 35 -8.07 -4.43 2.82
C GLN A 35 -8.44 -4.55 4.28
N SER A 36 -8.72 -5.75 4.73
CA SER A 36 -9.06 -6.02 6.12
C SER A 36 -7.93 -5.61 7.06
N LEU A 37 -6.69 -5.91 6.69
CA LEU A 37 -5.51 -5.55 7.48
C LEU A 37 -5.24 -4.06 7.48
N ILE A 38 -5.50 -3.36 6.38
CA ILE A 38 -5.36 -1.90 6.34
C ILE A 38 -6.31 -1.27 7.34
N GLU A 39 -7.56 -1.70 7.36
CA GLU A 39 -8.55 -1.18 8.31
C GLU A 39 -8.15 -1.47 9.74
N LYS A 40 -7.76 -2.71 10.02
CA LYS A 40 -7.39 -3.14 11.37
C LYS A 40 -6.12 -2.47 11.88
N THR A 41 -5.11 -2.33 11.01
CA THR A 41 -3.79 -1.84 11.41
C THR A 41 -3.69 -0.34 11.39
N PHE A 42 -4.28 0.31 10.38
CA PHE A 42 -4.09 1.74 10.13
C PHE A 42 -5.34 2.57 10.35
N GLY A 43 -6.48 1.94 10.61
CA GLY A 43 -7.69 2.64 11.02
C GLY A 43 -8.47 3.33 9.90
N PHE A 44 -8.20 3.02 8.63
CA PHE A 44 -9.02 3.53 7.54
C PHE A 44 -9.38 2.40 6.59
N LYS A 45 -10.53 2.53 5.94
CA LYS A 45 -11.04 1.49 5.04
C LYS A 45 -10.95 1.95 3.59
N PRO A 46 -10.05 1.35 2.80
CA PRO A 46 -9.99 1.68 1.38
C PRO A 46 -11.22 1.10 0.66
N GLY A 47 -11.67 1.77 -0.37
CA GLY A 47 -12.74 1.24 -1.20
C GLY A 47 -12.27 -0.03 -1.90
N LEU A 48 -13.17 -1.01 -2.04
CA LEU A 48 -12.84 -2.30 -2.64
C LEU A 48 -12.33 -2.15 -4.07
N ILE A 49 -13.04 -1.37 -4.87
CA ILE A 49 -12.68 -1.15 -6.28
C ILE A 49 -11.34 -0.41 -6.37
N THR A 50 -11.14 0.60 -5.53
CA THR A 50 -9.90 1.35 -5.49
C THR A 50 -8.73 0.45 -5.13
N GLY A 51 -8.92 -0.42 -4.15
CA GLY A 51 -7.90 -1.39 -3.74
C GLY A 51 -7.47 -2.31 -4.88
N TYR A 52 -8.43 -2.86 -5.61
CA TYR A 52 -8.13 -3.70 -6.78
C TYR A 52 -7.40 -2.93 -7.88
N ARG A 53 -7.82 -1.69 -8.13
CA ARG A 53 -7.18 -0.84 -9.13
C ARG A 53 -5.72 -0.61 -8.81
N VAL A 54 -5.43 -0.29 -7.56
CA VAL A 54 -4.06 -0.04 -7.12
C VAL A 54 -3.23 -1.32 -7.24
N LEU A 55 -3.77 -2.47 -6.82
CA LEU A 55 -3.08 -3.76 -6.96
C LEU A 55 -2.76 -4.09 -8.41
N TYR A 56 -3.72 -3.88 -9.33
CA TYR A 56 -3.51 -4.14 -10.74
C TYR A 56 -2.43 -3.25 -11.32
N ARG A 57 -2.41 -1.98 -10.93
CA ARG A 57 -1.38 -1.04 -11.38
C ARG A 57 -0.02 -1.45 -10.85
N LEU A 58 0.07 -1.80 -9.57
CA LEU A 58 1.32 -2.25 -8.98
C LEU A 58 1.86 -3.50 -9.67
N GLU A 59 0.98 -4.40 -10.03
CA GLU A 59 1.38 -5.62 -10.75
C GLU A 59 1.83 -5.29 -12.16
N ALA A 60 1.09 -4.44 -12.88
CA ALA A 60 1.44 -4.04 -14.23
C ALA A 60 2.81 -3.35 -14.28
N GLU A 61 3.14 -2.59 -13.25
CA GLU A 61 4.41 -1.87 -13.18
C GLU A 61 5.54 -2.71 -12.54
N GLY A 62 5.24 -3.93 -12.12
CA GLY A 62 6.26 -4.85 -11.62
C GLY A 62 6.62 -4.70 -10.15
N PHE A 63 5.83 -3.99 -9.37
CA PHE A 63 6.09 -3.79 -7.94
C PHE A 63 5.53 -4.91 -7.08
N VAL A 64 4.52 -5.61 -7.57
CA VAL A 64 4.01 -6.84 -6.97
C VAL A 64 3.81 -7.86 -8.07
N LYS A 65 3.69 -9.12 -7.70
CA LYS A 65 3.32 -10.20 -8.60
C LYS A 65 2.24 -11.05 -7.94
N SER A 66 1.48 -11.78 -8.73
CA SER A 66 0.40 -12.60 -8.21
C SER A 66 0.46 -14.00 -8.76
N LYS A 67 -0.14 -14.92 -8.02
CA LYS A 67 -0.24 -16.33 -8.40
C LYS A 67 -1.55 -16.86 -7.83
N ASN A 68 -2.25 -17.67 -8.61
CA ASN A 68 -3.45 -18.34 -8.12
C ASN A 68 -3.06 -19.49 -7.20
N GLU A 69 -3.57 -19.48 -5.98
CA GLU A 69 -3.38 -20.53 -4.99
C GLU A 69 -4.72 -20.82 -4.34
N GLN A 70 -5.17 -22.07 -4.39
CA GLN A 70 -6.42 -22.50 -3.76
C GLN A 70 -7.60 -21.58 -4.10
N ARG A 71 -7.77 -21.28 -5.39
CA ARG A 71 -8.83 -20.43 -5.93
C ARG A 71 -8.75 -18.97 -5.54
N ARG A 72 -7.63 -18.53 -4.97
CA ARG A 72 -7.38 -17.13 -4.61
C ARG A 72 -6.14 -16.64 -5.33
N ARG A 73 -6.17 -15.38 -5.72
CA ARG A 73 -5.01 -14.72 -6.27
C ARG A 73 -4.19 -14.14 -5.11
N MET A 74 -3.03 -14.73 -4.88
CA MET A 74 -2.13 -14.30 -3.82
C MET A 74 -1.09 -13.36 -4.38
N TYR A 75 -0.87 -12.26 -3.68
CA TYR A 75 0.09 -11.21 -4.08
C TYR A 75 1.33 -11.27 -3.22
N THR A 76 2.47 -11.01 -3.86
CA THR A 76 3.76 -10.90 -3.16
C THR A 76 4.46 -9.65 -3.65
N ILE A 77 5.32 -9.06 -2.81
CA ILE A 77 6.10 -7.90 -3.19
C ILE A 77 7.34 -8.35 -3.97
N THR A 78 7.73 -7.58 -4.99
CA THR A 78 8.96 -7.84 -5.74
C THR A 78 10.11 -7.01 -5.14
N GLN A 79 11.34 -7.26 -5.58
CA GLN A 79 12.48 -6.43 -5.18
C GLN A 79 12.27 -4.97 -5.60
N LYS A 80 11.69 -4.78 -6.78
CA LYS A 80 11.34 -3.46 -7.29
C LYS A 80 10.33 -2.76 -6.37
N GLY A 81 9.34 -3.51 -5.85
CA GLY A 81 8.37 -3.00 -4.90
C GLY A 81 8.99 -2.65 -3.56
N LYS A 82 9.90 -3.48 -3.07
CA LYS A 82 10.62 -3.21 -1.81
C LYS A 82 11.41 -1.92 -1.91
N LYS A 83 12.03 -1.67 -3.06
CA LYS A 83 12.77 -0.43 -3.31
C LYS A 83 11.85 0.78 -3.21
N GLN A 84 10.67 0.72 -3.80
CA GLN A 84 9.70 1.82 -3.74
C GLN A 84 9.26 2.10 -2.31
N LEU A 85 9.04 1.06 -1.51
CA LEU A 85 8.68 1.22 -0.12
C LEU A 85 9.80 1.93 0.67
N GLU A 86 11.04 1.55 0.44
CA GLU A 86 12.19 2.19 1.09
C GLU A 86 12.32 3.66 0.69
N LEU A 87 12.10 3.97 -0.59
CA LEU A 87 12.13 5.35 -1.06
C LEU A 87 11.04 6.19 -0.40
N ALA A 88 9.85 5.64 -0.21
CA ALA A 88 8.76 6.32 0.48
C ALA A 88 9.13 6.61 1.93
N LYS A 89 9.71 5.64 2.61
CA LYS A 89 10.14 5.80 4.01
C LYS A 89 11.19 6.90 4.13
N GLN A 90 12.16 6.93 3.23
CA GLN A 90 13.19 7.97 3.22
C GLN A 90 12.59 9.35 2.96
N PHE A 91 11.63 9.43 2.06
CA PHE A 91 10.94 10.67 1.74
C PHE A 91 10.25 11.27 2.97
N TYR A 92 9.48 10.45 3.69
CA TYR A 92 8.81 10.91 4.91
C TYR A 92 9.81 11.29 6.00
N LYS A 93 10.85 10.52 6.15
CA LYS A 93 11.90 10.76 7.14
C LYS A 93 12.57 12.11 6.89
N GLU A 94 12.87 12.41 5.63
CA GLU A 94 13.50 13.67 5.24
C GLU A 94 12.59 14.87 5.52
N ILE A 95 11.30 14.74 5.21
CA ILE A 95 10.32 15.79 5.51
C ILE A 95 10.29 16.07 7.01
N LEU A 96 10.16 15.02 7.81
CA LEU A 96 10.12 15.17 9.26
C LEU A 96 11.38 15.84 9.80
N LYS A 97 12.52 15.47 9.25
CA LYS A 97 13.81 16.06 9.65
C LYS A 97 13.86 17.55 9.35
N GLN A 98 13.28 17.98 8.23
CA GLN A 98 13.27 19.40 7.83
C GLN A 98 12.23 20.22 8.58
N LEU A 99 11.19 19.61 9.07
CA LEU A 99 10.10 20.27 9.81
C LEU A 99 10.41 20.32 11.31
N LYS A 100 11.42 20.97 11.67
CA LYS A 100 11.79 21.08 13.08
C LYS A 100 10.91 22.10 13.83
#